data_71f113bd1c2213fee32d3bec71f38f96
#
_entry.id   71f113bd1c2213fee32d3bec71f38f96
#
_cell.length_a   1.000
_cell.length_b   1.000
_cell.length_c   1.000
_cell.angle_alpha   90.00
_cell.angle_beta   90.00
_cell.angle_gamma   90.00
#
_symmetry.space_group_name_H-M   'P 1'
#
loop_
_entity.id
_entity.type
_entity.pdbx_description
1 polymer ?
#
loop_
_entity_poly.entity_id
_entity_poly.type
_entity_poly.pdbx_seq_one_letter_code
_entity_poly.pdbx_strand_id
1 'polypeptide(L)'
;MEIEFMLKKLSVILTALCLSACSQNVELSDPAPQKMKVQTVDKKSQKASARVYLCKGNKEVSVVHTKQKQKSKKTLSQVTVTFNDVTEKLTRVISERGRNYANIRWYWQERDDFSQLQTSVGEVLAEHCVKQPSELKSGK
;
A
#
# COMPACT_ATOMS: atom_id res chain seq x y z
N MET A 1 -4.99 -24.00 -47.71
CA MET A 1 -3.55 -23.79 -48.04
C MET A 1 -3.22 -22.36 -48.47
N GLU A 2 -4.19 -21.44 -48.42
CA GLU A 2 -4.03 -20.00 -48.78
C GLU A 2 -3.80 -19.09 -47.60
N ILE A 3 -4.14 -19.51 -46.38
CA ILE A 3 -4.09 -18.68 -45.19
C ILE A 3 -2.66 -18.58 -44.60
N GLU A 4 -1.86 -19.61 -44.77
CA GLU A 4 -0.47 -19.66 -44.29
C GLU A 4 0.46 -18.69 -45.05
N PHE A 5 0.16 -18.36 -46.30
CA PHE A 5 0.99 -17.49 -47.12
C PHE A 5 0.78 -15.99 -46.81
N MET A 6 -0.42 -15.63 -46.35
CA MET A 6 -0.75 -14.26 -45.98
C MET A 6 -0.14 -13.85 -44.62
N LEU A 7 -0.03 -14.82 -43.69
CA LEU A 7 0.52 -14.54 -42.36
C LEU A 7 2.04 -14.31 -42.39
N LYS A 8 2.76 -14.97 -43.30
CA LYS A 8 4.22 -14.79 -43.47
C LYS A 8 4.60 -13.45 -44.09
N LYS A 9 3.75 -12.88 -44.96
CA LYS A 9 4.00 -11.56 -45.56
C LYS A 9 3.70 -10.38 -44.62
N LEU A 10 2.80 -10.57 -43.63
CA LEU A 10 2.49 -9.52 -42.67
C LEU A 10 3.57 -9.41 -41.60
N SER A 11 4.31 -10.47 -41.31
CA SER A 11 5.36 -10.50 -40.29
C SER A 11 6.65 -9.78 -40.70
N VAL A 12 6.88 -9.59 -42.00
CA VAL A 12 8.12 -8.97 -42.50
C VAL A 12 8.02 -7.43 -42.54
N ILE A 13 6.81 -6.87 -42.55
CA ILE A 13 6.61 -5.42 -42.66
C ILE A 13 6.67 -4.73 -41.27
N LEU A 14 6.53 -5.49 -40.18
CA LEU A 14 6.47 -4.93 -38.83
C LEU A 14 7.83 -4.74 -38.15
N THR A 15 8.93 -5.17 -38.74
CA THR A 15 10.28 -5.13 -38.15
C THR A 15 11.14 -3.90 -38.55
N ALA A 16 10.61 -2.97 -39.35
CA ALA A 16 11.41 -1.88 -39.91
C ALA A 16 11.19 -0.50 -39.28
N LEU A 17 10.44 -0.37 -38.16
CA LEU A 17 10.03 0.94 -37.64
C LEU A 17 10.47 1.25 -36.19
N CYS A 18 11.47 0.56 -35.64
CA CYS A 18 11.93 0.82 -34.27
C CYS A 18 13.39 1.28 -34.18
N LEU A 19 13.86 2.17 -35.06
CA LEU A 19 15.16 2.82 -34.92
C LEU A 19 15.02 4.35 -35.02
N SER A 20 14.29 4.94 -34.07
CA SER A 20 14.42 6.37 -33.76
C SER A 20 14.99 6.48 -32.35
N ALA A 21 16.30 6.32 -32.24
CA ALA A 21 17.05 6.66 -31.03
C ALA A 21 17.03 8.18 -30.87
N CYS A 22 16.20 8.70 -29.98
CA CYS A 22 16.37 10.03 -29.44
C CYS A 22 17.58 10.04 -28.51
N SER A 23 18.70 10.47 -29.03
CA SER A 23 19.86 10.88 -28.25
C SER A 23 19.50 12.18 -27.52
N GLN A 24 19.15 12.09 -26.22
CA GLN A 24 19.09 13.27 -25.37
C GLN A 24 20.46 13.45 -24.74
N ASN A 25 21.17 14.48 -25.17
CA ASN A 25 22.34 15.00 -24.46
C ASN A 25 21.87 15.46 -23.07
N VAL A 26 22.22 14.68 -22.07
CA VAL A 26 22.14 15.13 -20.67
C VAL A 26 23.40 15.96 -20.42
N GLU A 27 23.23 17.26 -20.51
CA GLU A 27 24.18 18.23 -20.03
C GLU A 27 24.32 18.06 -18.51
N LEU A 28 25.50 17.67 -18.09
CA LEU A 28 25.86 17.46 -16.70
C LEU A 28 26.03 18.84 -16.03
N SER A 29 24.92 19.42 -15.61
CA SER A 29 24.92 20.58 -14.71
C SER A 29 24.96 20.05 -13.29
N ASP A 30 26.05 20.32 -12.58
CA ASP A 30 26.18 20.11 -11.15
C ASP A 30 24.98 20.70 -10.41
N PRO A 31 24.17 19.93 -9.69
CA PRO A 31 23.18 20.49 -8.79
C PRO A 31 23.90 20.85 -7.48
N ALA A 32 24.03 22.15 -7.23
CA ALA A 32 24.24 22.67 -5.90
C ALA A 32 23.29 21.97 -4.89
N PRO A 33 23.74 21.72 -3.63
CA PRO A 33 22.94 21.00 -2.66
C PRO A 33 21.70 21.82 -2.32
N GLN A 34 20.60 21.51 -2.97
CA GLN A 34 19.31 21.97 -2.52
C GLN A 34 19.03 21.33 -1.16
N LYS A 35 19.15 22.15 -0.11
CA LYS A 35 18.60 21.85 1.21
C LYS A 35 17.15 21.41 1.01
N MET A 36 16.92 20.09 1.02
CA MET A 36 15.60 19.55 1.30
C MET A 36 15.12 20.24 2.57
N LYS A 37 14.16 21.17 2.43
CA LYS A 37 13.34 21.57 3.55
C LYS A 37 12.59 20.30 3.96
N VAL A 38 13.16 19.60 4.96
CA VAL A 38 12.40 18.67 5.77
C VAL A 38 11.25 19.51 6.32
N GLN A 39 10.09 19.37 5.72
CA GLN A 39 8.86 19.87 6.30
C GLN A 39 8.72 19.10 7.61
N THR A 40 9.07 19.75 8.69
CA THR A 40 8.72 19.32 10.03
C THR A 40 7.21 19.24 10.06
N VAL A 41 6.71 18.02 9.80
CA VAL A 41 5.29 17.71 10.01
C VAL A 41 5.03 17.96 11.48
N ASP A 42 4.21 18.96 11.74
CA ASP A 42 3.76 19.36 13.09
C ASP A 42 3.43 18.13 13.92
N LYS A 43 4.22 17.88 14.97
CA LYS A 43 4.07 16.80 15.95
C LYS A 43 2.85 17.00 16.88
N LYS A 44 1.80 17.64 16.43
CA LYS A 44 0.50 17.72 17.12
C LYS A 44 -0.53 16.74 16.56
N SER A 45 -0.12 15.71 15.85
CA SER A 45 -0.97 14.61 15.46
C SER A 45 -1.04 13.64 16.64
N GLN A 46 -2.25 13.43 17.16
CA GLN A 46 -2.63 12.43 18.15
C GLN A 46 -1.74 11.20 18.03
N LYS A 47 -1.05 10.86 19.13
CA LYS A 47 -0.21 9.67 19.26
C LYS A 47 -1.07 8.43 19.01
N ALA A 48 -1.31 8.13 17.76
CA ALA A 48 -2.04 6.94 17.33
C ALA A 48 -1.17 5.75 17.73
N SER A 49 -1.55 5.04 18.80
CA SER A 49 -0.83 3.87 19.24
C SER A 49 -1.00 2.76 18.21
N ALA A 50 0.12 2.19 17.76
CA ALA A 50 0.12 1.01 16.92
C ALA A 50 -0.48 -0.16 17.71
N ARG A 51 -1.35 -0.93 17.06
CA ARG A 51 -1.90 -2.19 17.57
C ARG A 51 -1.21 -3.33 16.86
N VAL A 52 -0.59 -4.19 17.62
CA VAL A 52 0.08 -5.38 17.09
C VAL A 52 -0.91 -6.55 17.10
N TYR A 53 -0.96 -7.28 16.00
CA TYR A 53 -1.74 -8.48 15.84
C TYR A 53 -0.81 -9.65 15.58
N LEU A 54 -0.95 -10.73 16.35
CA LEU A 54 -0.27 -11.99 16.11
C LEU A 54 -1.20 -12.89 15.32
N CYS A 55 -0.74 -13.35 14.17
CA CYS A 55 -1.50 -14.15 13.22
C CYS A 55 -1.00 -15.61 13.20
N LYS A 56 -1.78 -16.49 12.59
CA LYS A 56 -1.38 -17.88 12.34
C LYS A 56 -0.02 -17.95 11.65
N GLY A 57 0.82 -18.89 12.08
CA GLY A 57 2.19 -19.06 11.56
C GLY A 57 3.18 -18.01 12.07
N ASN A 58 2.93 -17.43 13.26
CA ASN A 58 3.79 -16.41 13.90
C ASN A 58 4.00 -15.16 13.04
N LYS A 59 3.07 -14.88 12.14
CA LYS A 59 3.08 -13.64 11.35
C LYS A 59 2.61 -12.48 12.22
N GLU A 60 3.24 -11.32 12.08
CA GLU A 60 2.87 -10.11 12.81
C GLU A 60 2.33 -9.06 11.85
N VAL A 61 1.23 -8.41 12.23
CA VAL A 61 0.66 -7.27 11.51
C VAL A 61 0.53 -6.10 12.48
N SER A 62 1.12 -4.98 12.13
CA SER A 62 0.99 -3.74 12.90
C SER A 62 -0.04 -2.81 12.25
N VAL A 63 -0.98 -2.30 13.05
CA VAL A 63 -2.08 -1.45 12.55
C VAL A 63 -2.19 -0.18 13.36
N VAL A 64 -2.10 0.96 12.69
CA VAL A 64 -2.29 2.29 13.28
C VAL A 64 -3.58 2.89 12.75
N HIS A 65 -4.54 3.16 13.65
CA HIS A 65 -5.80 3.82 13.30
C HIS A 65 -5.65 5.33 13.30
N THR A 66 -6.03 5.96 12.20
CA THR A 66 -6.05 7.41 12.07
C THR A 66 -7.44 7.91 11.65
N LYS A 67 -7.83 9.04 12.20
CA LYS A 67 -9.07 9.74 11.80
C LYS A 67 -8.65 11.06 11.16
N GLN A 68 -8.96 11.22 9.89
CA GLN A 68 -8.68 12.46 9.17
C GLN A 68 -9.97 13.28 9.02
N LYS A 69 -9.97 14.49 9.57
CA LYS A 69 -11.07 15.44 9.37
C LYS A 69 -10.92 16.06 7.98
N GLN A 70 -11.89 15.85 7.12
CA GLN A 70 -11.97 16.57 5.84
C GLN A 70 -12.66 17.93 6.02
N LYS A 71 -12.35 18.88 5.15
CA LYS A 71 -12.97 20.22 5.11
C LYS A 71 -14.51 20.17 4.99
N SER A 72 -15.06 19.08 4.49
CA SER A 72 -16.50 18.82 4.31
C SER A 72 -17.23 18.26 5.53
N LYS A 73 -16.77 18.44 6.76
CA LYS A 73 -17.33 17.86 8.00
C LYS A 73 -17.35 16.32 8.06
N LYS A 74 -16.93 15.63 7.00
CA LYS A 74 -16.89 14.17 6.93
C LYS A 74 -15.57 13.66 7.53
N THR A 75 -15.66 12.75 8.50
CA THR A 75 -14.48 12.10 9.09
C THR A 75 -14.15 10.85 8.29
N LEU A 76 -12.96 10.81 7.73
CA LEU A 76 -12.45 9.64 7.04
C LEU A 76 -11.66 8.78 8.02
N SER A 77 -12.09 7.54 8.21
CA SER A 77 -11.36 6.55 9.01
C SER A 77 -10.36 5.82 8.11
N GLN A 78 -9.11 5.82 8.51
CA GLN A 78 -8.02 5.16 7.80
C GLN A 78 -7.20 4.32 8.76
N VAL A 79 -6.52 3.32 8.22
CA VAL A 79 -5.49 2.55 8.93
C VAL A 79 -4.21 2.55 8.14
N THR A 80 -3.09 2.56 8.84
CA THR A 80 -1.79 2.24 8.28
C THR A 80 -1.45 0.84 8.74
N VAL A 81 -1.29 -0.07 7.80
CA VAL A 81 -0.99 -1.49 8.04
C VAL A 81 0.44 -1.76 7.62
N THR A 82 1.21 -2.37 8.51
CA THR A 82 2.59 -2.83 8.24
C THR A 82 2.64 -4.34 8.35
N PHE A 83 3.14 -4.99 7.31
CA PHE A 83 3.34 -6.44 7.23
C PHE A 83 4.57 -6.74 6.38
N ASN A 84 5.48 -7.59 6.88
CA ASN A 84 6.76 -7.94 6.23
C ASN A 84 7.51 -6.69 5.72
N ASP A 85 7.70 -5.70 6.60
CA ASP A 85 8.38 -4.42 6.33
C ASP A 85 7.74 -3.52 5.26
N VAL A 86 6.61 -3.96 4.69
CA VAL A 86 5.81 -3.16 3.78
C VAL A 86 4.71 -2.43 4.55
N THR A 87 4.59 -1.14 4.33
CA THR A 87 3.58 -0.29 4.99
C THR A 87 2.63 0.30 3.97
N GLU A 88 1.34 0.08 4.19
CA GLU A 88 0.27 0.55 3.30
C GLU A 88 -0.80 1.33 4.07
N LYS A 89 -1.31 2.37 3.45
CA LYS A 89 -2.42 3.16 3.98
C LYS A 89 -3.72 2.71 3.33
N LEU A 90 -4.66 2.29 4.16
CA LEU A 90 -5.96 1.80 3.73
C LEU A 90 -7.07 2.71 4.23
N THR A 91 -8.11 2.87 3.44
CA THR A 91 -9.30 3.67 3.79
C THR A 91 -10.46 2.75 4.13
N ARG A 92 -11.28 3.15 5.09
CA ARG A 92 -12.46 2.39 5.49
C ARG A 92 -13.43 2.23 4.32
N VAL A 93 -13.87 1.00 4.10
CA VAL A 93 -14.88 0.63 3.11
C VAL A 93 -16.15 0.14 3.82
N ILE A 94 -17.27 0.14 3.09
CA ILE A 94 -18.54 -0.38 3.61
C ILE A 94 -18.40 -1.89 3.80
N SER A 95 -18.88 -2.39 4.93
CA SER A 95 -18.90 -3.81 5.23
C SER A 95 -20.10 -4.17 6.09
N GLU A 96 -20.64 -5.35 5.88
CA GLU A 96 -21.78 -5.87 6.66
C GLU A 96 -21.37 -6.27 8.08
N ARG A 97 -20.13 -6.71 8.24
CA ARG A 97 -19.57 -7.14 9.53
C ARG A 97 -18.22 -6.50 9.79
N GLY A 98 -18.03 -6.05 11.04
CA GLY A 98 -16.76 -5.50 11.51
C GLY A 98 -16.34 -4.22 10.81
N ARG A 99 -15.06 -4.01 10.72
CA ARG A 99 -14.45 -2.85 10.06
C ARG A 99 -13.51 -3.32 8.98
N ASN A 100 -13.80 -2.92 7.75
CA ASN A 100 -12.98 -3.27 6.61
C ASN A 100 -12.28 -2.01 6.06
N TYR A 101 -11.03 -2.19 5.67
CA TYR A 101 -10.20 -1.14 5.10
C TYR A 101 -9.51 -1.67 3.85
N ALA A 102 -9.41 -0.85 2.80
CA ALA A 102 -8.86 -1.27 1.53
C ALA A 102 -8.04 -0.17 0.85
N ASN A 103 -7.11 -0.60 0.01
CA ASN A 103 -6.50 0.18 -1.05
C ASN A 103 -6.31 -0.72 -2.29
N ILE A 104 -5.56 -0.27 -3.28
CA ILE A 104 -5.32 -1.03 -4.52
C ILE A 104 -4.49 -2.31 -4.31
N ARG A 105 -3.80 -2.45 -3.18
CA ARG A 105 -2.90 -3.58 -2.90
C ARG A 105 -3.45 -4.51 -1.84
N TRP A 106 -4.01 -3.96 -0.75
CA TRP A 106 -4.37 -4.71 0.44
C TRP A 106 -5.81 -4.46 0.87
N TYR A 107 -6.34 -5.47 1.54
CA TYR A 107 -7.64 -5.48 2.20
C TYR A 107 -7.46 -6.00 3.63
N TRP A 108 -7.74 -5.15 4.63
CA TRP A 108 -7.67 -5.46 6.05
C TRP A 108 -9.07 -5.58 6.63
N GLN A 109 -9.38 -6.73 7.22
CA GLN A 109 -10.64 -7.00 7.90
C GLN A 109 -10.41 -7.04 9.40
N GLU A 110 -11.09 -6.18 10.16
CA GLU A 110 -11.13 -6.24 11.62
C GLU A 110 -12.47 -6.80 12.06
N ARG A 111 -12.43 -7.90 12.79
CA ARG A 111 -13.58 -8.53 13.46
C ARG A 111 -13.31 -8.58 14.95
N ASP A 112 -14.34 -8.93 15.73
CA ASP A 112 -14.24 -8.99 17.20
C ASP A 112 -13.45 -10.22 17.66
N ASP A 113 -13.54 -11.32 16.92
CA ASP A 113 -12.87 -12.60 17.20
C ASP A 113 -11.46 -12.67 16.59
N PHE A 114 -11.31 -12.31 15.33
CA PHE A 114 -10.02 -12.30 14.63
C PHE A 114 -10.00 -11.27 13.49
N SER A 115 -8.81 -10.94 13.05
CA SER A 115 -8.59 -10.07 11.88
C SER A 115 -7.86 -10.83 10.78
N GLN A 116 -7.90 -10.29 9.57
CA GLN A 116 -7.27 -10.91 8.39
C GLN A 116 -6.74 -9.85 7.43
N LEU A 117 -5.55 -10.13 6.89
CA LEU A 117 -4.94 -9.34 5.82
C LEU A 117 -4.94 -10.14 4.52
N GLN A 118 -5.41 -9.52 3.45
CA GLN A 118 -5.45 -10.09 2.09
C GLN A 118 -4.87 -9.11 1.08
N THR A 119 -4.48 -9.61 -0.07
CA THR A 119 -4.29 -8.77 -1.25
C THR A 119 -5.63 -8.27 -1.77
N SER A 120 -5.62 -7.24 -2.62
CA SER A 120 -6.84 -6.71 -3.27
C SER A 120 -7.54 -7.72 -4.19
N VAL A 121 -6.83 -8.78 -4.61
CA VAL A 121 -7.37 -9.89 -5.42
C VAL A 121 -7.81 -11.09 -4.57
N GLY A 122 -7.77 -10.97 -3.22
CA GLY A 122 -8.30 -11.97 -2.30
C GLY A 122 -7.31 -13.03 -1.81
N GLU A 123 -6.02 -12.93 -2.15
CA GLU A 123 -5.00 -13.82 -1.62
C GLU A 123 -4.75 -13.51 -0.13
N VAL A 124 -4.77 -14.52 0.73
CA VAL A 124 -4.59 -14.38 2.17
C VAL A 124 -3.11 -14.26 2.52
N LEU A 125 -2.72 -13.10 3.05
CA LEU A 125 -1.35 -12.82 3.51
C LEU A 125 -1.15 -13.19 4.99
N ALA A 126 -2.13 -12.86 5.84
CA ALA A 126 -2.15 -13.20 7.25
C ALA A 126 -3.57 -13.44 7.73
N GLU A 127 -3.80 -14.57 8.42
CA GLU A 127 -5.12 -15.01 8.88
C GLU A 127 -5.12 -15.28 10.40
N HIS A 128 -6.32 -15.33 10.99
CA HIS A 128 -6.50 -15.56 12.42
C HIS A 128 -5.65 -14.62 13.28
N CYS A 129 -5.62 -13.34 12.91
CA CYS A 129 -4.84 -12.31 13.59
C CYS A 129 -5.57 -11.87 14.87
N VAL A 130 -4.97 -12.13 16.02
CA VAL A 130 -5.49 -11.75 17.33
C VAL A 130 -4.72 -10.54 17.84
N LYS A 131 -5.46 -9.51 18.26
CA LYS A 131 -4.87 -8.30 18.82
C LYS A 131 -4.12 -8.63 20.11
N GLN A 132 -2.84 -8.22 20.16
CA GLN A 132 -2.04 -8.33 21.35
C GLN A 132 -2.40 -7.22 22.37
N PRO A 133 -2.36 -7.52 23.67
CA PRO A 133 -2.46 -6.49 24.70
C PRO A 133 -1.35 -5.46 24.44
N SER A 134 -1.71 -4.17 24.46
CA SER A 134 -0.67 -3.13 24.47
C SER A 134 0.05 -3.22 25.80
N GLU A 135 1.23 -3.81 25.82
CA GLU A 135 2.13 -3.63 26.96
C GLU A 135 2.40 -2.13 27.07
N LEU A 136 1.87 -1.55 28.12
CA LEU A 136 2.31 -0.24 28.57
C LEU A 136 3.81 -0.36 28.76
N LYS A 137 4.60 0.19 27.83
CA LYS A 137 6.03 0.39 28.07
C LYS A 137 6.11 1.22 29.33
N SER A 138 6.21 0.52 30.44
CA SER A 138 6.59 1.07 31.74
C SER A 138 7.97 1.69 31.53
N GLY A 139 7.96 3.01 31.31
CA GLY A 139 9.18 3.77 31.26
C GLY A 139 9.89 3.63 32.59
N LYS A 140 11.10 3.17 32.54
CA LYS A 140 12.07 3.28 33.61
C LYS A 140 13.07 4.36 33.21
#